data_4a292d6336fc4e54ed4a286a83d644a9
#
_entry.id   4a292d6336fc4e54ed4a286a83d644a9
#
_cell.length_a   1.000
_cell.length_b   1.000
_cell.length_c   1.000
_cell.angle_alpha   90.00
_cell.angle_beta   90.00
_cell.angle_gamma   90.00
#
_symmetry.space_group_name_H-M   'P 1'
#
loop_
_entity.id
_entity.type
_entity.pdbx_description
1 polymer ?
#
loop_
_entity_poly.entity_id
_entity_poly.type
_entity_poly.pdbx_seq_one_letter_code
_entity_poly.pdbx_strand_id
1 'polypeptide(L)'
;VEPTSVEETVQILENIKSKYEEHHHVNYTDDAIKACVKLTNRYITDRYLPDKAIDALDEAGSRIHITNIVVPEQVVALETELVNIREQKTKAVSGQRYEEAAKLRDDEKNIEAALNSAQKQWEDDSKLNRETVTEDNVAEVVSMMTGIPVNRVAEAESNRLSELPNLIKGKVIGQDNAVAKVVKAIQRNRIGLKDPNK
;
A
#
# COMPACT_ATOMS: atom_id res chain seq x y z
N VAL A 1 -8.27 6.07 29.20
CA VAL A 1 -8.60 6.57 27.86
C VAL A 1 -9.46 5.52 27.20
N GLU A 2 -10.67 5.89 26.79
CA GLU A 2 -11.57 4.98 26.07
C GLU A 2 -11.11 4.84 24.61
N PRO A 3 -11.30 3.64 23.99
CA PRO A 3 -11.03 3.47 22.57
C PRO A 3 -11.91 4.39 21.73
N THR A 4 -11.38 4.92 20.62
CA THR A 4 -12.16 5.76 19.71
C THR A 4 -13.18 4.93 18.91
N SER A 5 -14.29 5.56 18.53
CA SER A 5 -15.27 4.97 17.61
C SER A 5 -14.69 4.86 16.19
N VAL A 6 -15.39 4.12 15.33
CA VAL A 6 -15.01 3.97 13.91
C VAL A 6 -15.05 5.34 13.21
N GLU A 7 -16.11 6.12 13.45
CA GLU A 7 -16.31 7.44 12.84
C GLU A 7 -15.23 8.43 13.29
N GLU A 8 -14.94 8.49 14.59
CA GLU A 8 -13.86 9.33 15.13
C GLU A 8 -12.50 8.92 14.58
N THR A 9 -12.26 7.61 14.43
CA THR A 9 -11.00 7.11 13.87
C THR A 9 -10.85 7.53 12.41
N VAL A 10 -11.89 7.48 11.59
CA VAL A 10 -11.85 7.98 10.20
C VAL A 10 -11.44 9.45 10.19
N GLN A 11 -12.05 10.29 11.04
CA GLN A 11 -11.70 11.72 11.14
C GLN A 11 -10.24 11.93 11.58
N ILE A 12 -9.75 11.10 12.51
CA ILE A 12 -8.34 11.15 12.93
C ILE A 12 -7.43 10.84 11.73
N LEU A 13 -7.70 9.75 10.99
CA LEU A 13 -6.91 9.37 9.83
C LEU A 13 -6.95 10.44 8.73
N GLU A 14 -8.11 11.03 8.46
CA GLU A 14 -8.24 12.14 7.50
C GLU A 14 -7.37 13.35 7.91
N ASN A 15 -7.32 13.68 9.20
CA ASN A 15 -6.50 14.79 9.71
C ASN A 15 -4.98 14.53 9.61
N ILE A 16 -4.55 13.29 9.72
CA ILE A 16 -3.12 12.93 9.64
C ILE A 16 -2.70 12.50 8.23
N LYS A 17 -3.65 12.25 7.31
CA LYS A 17 -3.47 11.79 5.94
C LYS A 17 -2.33 12.52 5.23
N SER A 18 -2.38 13.85 5.21
CA SER A 18 -1.39 14.67 4.50
C SER A 18 0.05 14.46 4.98
N LYS A 19 0.25 14.19 6.27
CA LYS A 19 1.59 13.92 6.82
C LYS A 19 2.14 12.57 6.36
N TYR A 20 1.28 11.55 6.30
CA TYR A 20 1.65 10.23 5.80
C TYR A 20 1.85 10.22 4.27
N GLU A 21 1.03 10.99 3.53
CA GLU A 21 1.22 11.21 2.09
C GLU A 21 2.57 11.86 1.78
N GLU A 22 2.97 12.83 2.60
CA GLU A 22 4.27 13.50 2.46
C GLU A 22 5.43 12.58 2.87
N HIS A 23 5.26 11.81 3.94
CA HIS A 23 6.29 10.92 4.47
C HIS A 23 6.60 9.74 3.51
N HIS A 24 5.56 9.11 2.98
CA HIS A 24 5.71 7.96 2.08
C HIS A 24 5.72 8.32 0.59
N HIS A 25 5.56 9.61 0.24
CA HIS A 25 5.44 10.08 -1.15
C HIS A 25 4.34 9.37 -1.95
N VAL A 26 3.18 9.15 -1.33
CA VAL A 26 1.99 8.51 -1.91
C VAL A 26 0.77 9.42 -1.74
N ASN A 27 -0.35 9.05 -2.39
CA ASN A 27 -1.65 9.66 -2.15
C ASN A 27 -2.60 8.57 -1.64
N TYR A 28 -3.44 8.87 -0.63
CA TYR A 28 -4.46 7.93 -0.17
C TYR A 28 -5.83 8.34 -0.73
N THR A 29 -6.58 7.38 -1.25
CA THR A 29 -8.00 7.60 -1.56
C THR A 29 -8.83 7.65 -0.28
N ASP A 30 -9.99 8.31 -0.32
CA ASP A 30 -10.90 8.35 0.83
C ASP A 30 -11.43 6.95 1.17
N ASP A 31 -11.56 6.08 0.15
CA ASP A 31 -11.95 4.69 0.36
C ASP A 31 -10.83 3.88 1.03
N ALA A 32 -9.56 4.16 0.73
CA ALA A 32 -8.43 3.55 1.44
C ALA A 32 -8.42 3.94 2.93
N ILE A 33 -8.68 5.21 3.26
CA ILE A 33 -8.78 5.67 4.66
C ILE A 33 -9.89 4.92 5.40
N LYS A 34 -11.08 4.83 4.80
CA LYS A 34 -12.21 4.08 5.38
C LYS A 34 -11.90 2.59 5.51
N ALA A 35 -11.20 2.02 4.53
CA ALA A 35 -10.77 0.62 4.55
C ALA A 35 -9.79 0.33 5.68
N CYS A 36 -8.82 1.22 5.95
CA CYS A 36 -7.90 1.09 7.09
C CYS A 36 -8.67 0.90 8.40
N VAL A 37 -9.70 1.71 8.64
CA VAL A 37 -10.50 1.63 9.87
C VAL A 37 -11.40 0.40 9.87
N LYS A 38 -12.15 0.18 8.79
CA LYS A 38 -13.15 -0.88 8.68
C LYS A 38 -12.52 -2.28 8.74
N LEU A 39 -11.45 -2.50 7.97
CA LEU A 39 -10.80 -3.81 7.87
C LEU A 39 -10.01 -4.14 9.14
N THR A 40 -9.27 -3.19 9.72
CA THR A 40 -8.56 -3.43 10.97
C THR A 40 -9.53 -3.64 12.14
N ASN A 41 -10.64 -2.89 12.19
CA ASN A 41 -11.65 -3.10 13.22
C ASN A 41 -12.30 -4.49 13.14
N ARG A 42 -12.45 -5.02 11.92
CA ARG A 42 -13.06 -6.33 11.67
C ARG A 42 -12.12 -7.51 11.90
N TYR A 43 -10.86 -7.39 11.48
CA TYR A 43 -9.92 -8.52 11.39
C TYR A 43 -8.80 -8.50 12.44
N ILE A 44 -8.51 -7.34 13.04
CA ILE A 44 -7.51 -7.19 14.11
C ILE A 44 -8.23 -6.99 15.44
N THR A 45 -8.28 -8.03 16.26
CA THR A 45 -9.05 -8.05 17.52
C THR A 45 -8.20 -7.84 18.77
N ASP A 46 -6.89 -7.96 18.65
CA ASP A 46 -5.90 -7.86 19.75
C ASP A 46 -5.43 -6.43 20.02
N ARG A 47 -5.85 -5.46 19.19
CA ARG A 47 -5.51 -4.03 19.30
C ARG A 47 -6.75 -3.14 19.21
N TYR A 48 -6.63 -1.93 19.71
CA TYR A 48 -7.71 -0.94 19.74
C TYR A 48 -7.55 0.11 18.64
N LEU A 49 -8.65 0.76 18.29
CA LEU A 49 -8.64 1.98 17.49
C LEU A 49 -8.19 3.15 18.41
N PRO A 50 -7.43 4.13 17.84
CA PRO A 50 -7.09 4.30 16.43
C PRO A 50 -5.81 3.57 16.00
N ASP A 51 -4.98 3.05 16.90
CA ASP A 51 -3.61 2.59 16.66
C ASP A 51 -3.52 1.56 15.51
N LYS A 52 -4.36 0.53 15.53
CA LYS A 52 -4.36 -0.49 14.47
C LYS A 52 -4.70 0.05 13.07
N ALA A 53 -5.49 1.10 13.00
CA ALA A 53 -5.85 1.73 11.74
C ALA A 53 -4.74 2.64 11.23
N ILE A 54 -4.01 3.30 12.14
CA ILE A 54 -2.83 4.10 11.83
C ILE A 54 -1.71 3.19 11.34
N ASP A 55 -1.47 2.05 12.00
CA ASP A 55 -0.48 1.05 11.57
C ASP A 55 -0.77 0.55 10.15
N ALA A 56 -2.05 0.26 9.84
CA ALA A 56 -2.43 -0.17 8.49
C ALA A 56 -2.26 0.93 7.44
N LEU A 57 -2.50 2.19 7.80
CA LEU A 57 -2.26 3.34 6.94
C LEU A 57 -0.77 3.49 6.62
N ASP A 58 0.06 3.44 7.64
CA ASP A 58 1.52 3.55 7.55
C ASP A 58 2.11 2.44 6.68
N GLU A 59 1.77 1.20 6.97
CA GLU A 59 2.25 0.02 6.23
C GLU A 59 1.79 0.04 4.77
N ALA A 60 0.54 0.47 4.49
CA ALA A 60 0.04 0.57 3.13
C ALA A 60 0.80 1.62 2.31
N GLY A 61 1.09 2.78 2.90
CA GLY A 61 1.89 3.81 2.25
C GLY A 61 3.32 3.37 1.99
N SER A 62 3.98 2.83 2.99
CA SER A 62 5.34 2.32 2.90
C SER A 62 5.47 1.24 1.82
N ARG A 63 4.53 0.29 1.80
CA ARG A 63 4.54 -0.82 0.83
C ARG A 63 4.38 -0.36 -0.61
N ILE A 64 3.42 0.53 -0.87
CA ILE A 64 3.20 1.08 -2.21
C ILE A 64 4.42 1.87 -2.66
N HIS A 65 5.00 2.67 -1.79
CA HIS A 65 6.25 3.37 -2.08
C HIS A 65 7.36 2.42 -2.49
N ILE A 66 7.65 1.39 -1.68
CA ILE A 66 8.74 0.43 -1.95
C ILE A 66 8.48 -0.41 -3.20
N THR A 67 7.24 -0.85 -3.43
CA THR A 67 6.89 -1.71 -4.57
C THR A 67 7.02 -0.98 -5.91
N ASN A 68 6.80 0.33 -5.93
CA ASN A 68 6.78 1.15 -7.14
C ASN A 68 8.08 1.95 -7.36
N ILE A 69 9.09 1.76 -6.51
CA ILE A 69 10.43 2.31 -6.75
C ILE A 69 11.06 1.58 -7.95
N VAL A 70 10.97 2.19 -9.12
CA VAL A 70 11.69 1.74 -10.31
C VAL A 70 12.93 2.61 -10.46
N VAL A 71 14.11 1.99 -10.25
CA VAL A 71 15.38 2.68 -10.49
C VAL A 71 15.58 2.84 -12.01
N PRO A 72 15.83 4.06 -12.52
CA PRO A 72 16.03 4.28 -13.96
C PRO A 72 17.25 3.47 -14.46
N GLU A 73 17.12 2.90 -15.65
CA GLU A 73 18.22 2.15 -16.30
C GLU A 73 19.51 2.96 -16.39
N GLN A 74 19.40 4.28 -16.58
CA GLN A 74 20.54 5.18 -16.61
C GLN A 74 21.35 5.19 -15.31
N VAL A 75 20.68 5.15 -14.15
CA VAL A 75 21.35 5.10 -12.83
C VAL A 75 22.08 3.76 -12.68
N VAL A 76 21.40 2.66 -13.01
CA VAL A 76 21.99 1.29 -12.95
C VAL A 76 23.19 1.16 -13.90
N ALA A 77 23.11 1.74 -15.09
CA ALA A 77 24.21 1.75 -16.06
C ALA A 77 25.43 2.51 -15.51
N LEU A 78 25.25 3.70 -14.96
CA LEU A 78 26.31 4.51 -14.37
C LEU A 78 26.93 3.86 -13.15
N GLU A 79 26.15 3.20 -12.31
CA GLU A 79 26.66 2.43 -11.17
C GLU A 79 27.55 1.26 -11.65
N THR A 80 27.10 0.53 -12.66
CA THR A 80 27.87 -0.57 -13.26
C THR A 80 29.18 -0.07 -13.87
N GLU A 81 29.15 1.05 -14.57
CA GLU A 81 30.32 1.67 -15.17
C GLU A 81 31.31 2.15 -14.10
N LEU A 82 30.82 2.74 -13.03
CA LEU A 82 31.63 3.17 -11.90
C LEU A 82 32.39 1.99 -11.24
N VAL A 83 31.72 0.85 -11.05
CA VAL A 83 32.33 -0.37 -10.53
C VAL A 83 33.46 -0.84 -11.46
N ASN A 84 33.19 -0.89 -12.78
CA ASN A 84 34.18 -1.31 -13.78
C ASN A 84 35.44 -0.40 -13.79
N ILE A 85 35.24 0.91 -13.72
CA ILE A 85 36.35 1.87 -13.68
C ILE A 85 37.17 1.72 -12.40
N ARG A 86 36.54 1.51 -11.26
CA ARG A 86 37.23 1.27 -9.99
C ARG A 86 38.07 0.01 -10.03
N GLU A 87 37.57 -1.06 -10.65
CA GLU A 87 38.34 -2.28 -10.85
C GLU A 87 39.52 -2.07 -11.77
N GLN A 88 39.34 -1.39 -12.90
CA GLN A 88 40.40 -1.09 -13.84
C GLN A 88 41.48 -0.20 -13.22
N LYS A 89 41.07 0.82 -12.46
CA LYS A 89 41.98 1.68 -11.68
C LYS A 89 42.84 0.86 -10.70
N THR A 90 42.19 -0.06 -9.97
CA THR A 90 42.94 -0.94 -9.03
C THR A 90 43.96 -1.83 -9.76
N LYS A 91 43.58 -2.39 -10.91
CA LYS A 91 44.48 -3.21 -11.77
C LYS A 91 45.60 -2.36 -12.36
N ALA A 92 45.34 -1.11 -12.77
CA ALA A 92 46.37 -0.21 -13.29
C ALA A 92 47.39 0.18 -12.20
N VAL A 93 46.91 0.47 -10.99
CA VAL A 93 47.79 0.77 -9.85
C VAL A 93 48.66 -0.44 -9.46
N SER A 94 48.07 -1.64 -9.40
CA SER A 94 48.80 -2.88 -9.12
C SER A 94 49.87 -3.19 -10.16
N GLY A 95 49.58 -2.82 -11.44
CA GLY A 95 50.51 -2.95 -12.57
C GLY A 95 51.49 -1.79 -12.72
N GLN A 96 51.56 -0.87 -11.74
CA GLN A 96 52.42 0.34 -11.78
C GLN A 96 52.20 1.24 -13.02
N ARG A 97 51.01 1.18 -13.64
CA ARG A 97 50.62 2.01 -14.80
C ARG A 97 49.97 3.32 -14.32
N TYR A 98 50.77 4.20 -13.74
CA TYR A 98 50.30 5.39 -13.02
C TYR A 98 49.62 6.42 -13.93
N GLU A 99 50.03 6.58 -15.21
CA GLU A 99 49.37 7.46 -16.16
C GLU A 99 47.99 6.99 -16.52
N GLU A 100 47.78 5.69 -16.69
CA GLU A 100 46.47 5.10 -16.93
C GLU A 100 45.59 5.19 -15.70
N ALA A 101 46.12 4.95 -14.51
CA ALA A 101 45.42 5.12 -13.25
C ALA A 101 44.99 6.57 -13.01
N ALA A 102 45.78 7.56 -13.45
CA ALA A 102 45.41 8.97 -13.37
C ALA A 102 44.22 9.31 -14.27
N LYS A 103 44.19 8.82 -15.52
CA LYS A 103 43.03 8.98 -16.42
C LYS A 103 41.76 8.33 -15.86
N LEU A 104 41.88 7.07 -15.40
CA LEU A 104 40.75 6.35 -14.79
C LEU A 104 40.22 7.05 -13.53
N ARG A 105 41.04 7.78 -12.81
CA ARG A 105 40.61 8.59 -11.66
C ARG A 105 39.78 9.80 -12.11
N ASP A 106 40.15 10.42 -13.23
CA ASP A 106 39.39 11.56 -13.76
C ASP A 106 38.06 11.09 -14.37
N ASP A 107 38.05 9.92 -15.04
CA ASP A 107 36.85 9.26 -15.54
C ASP A 107 35.91 8.86 -14.38
N GLU A 108 36.44 8.27 -13.29
CA GLU A 108 35.69 7.96 -12.07
C GLU A 108 34.98 9.20 -11.52
N LYS A 109 35.67 10.34 -11.44
CA LYS A 109 35.11 11.59 -10.96
C LYS A 109 33.96 12.10 -11.83
N ASN A 110 34.12 11.98 -13.15
CA ASN A 110 33.10 12.42 -14.12
C ASN A 110 31.84 11.55 -13.99
N ILE A 111 32.01 10.23 -13.84
CA ILE A 111 30.88 9.30 -13.68
C ILE A 111 30.22 9.47 -12.32
N GLU A 112 30.97 9.67 -11.25
CA GLU A 112 30.39 10.01 -9.93
C GLU A 112 29.52 11.28 -9.99
N ALA A 113 29.99 12.30 -10.69
CA ALA A 113 29.22 13.54 -10.86
C ALA A 113 27.94 13.31 -11.70
N ALA A 114 28.04 12.51 -12.78
CA ALA A 114 26.88 12.14 -13.59
C ALA A 114 25.87 11.28 -12.80
N LEU A 115 26.35 10.31 -12.02
CA LEU A 115 25.53 9.47 -11.15
C LEU A 115 24.76 10.29 -10.11
N ASN A 116 25.47 11.18 -9.40
CA ASN A 116 24.86 12.08 -8.43
C ASN A 116 23.77 12.97 -9.06
N SER A 117 24.00 13.45 -10.28
CA SER A 117 23.01 14.25 -11.00
C SER A 117 21.79 13.42 -11.40
N ALA A 118 22.00 12.20 -11.90
CA ALA A 118 20.94 11.29 -12.29
C ALA A 118 20.11 10.82 -11.09
N GLN A 119 20.75 10.51 -9.97
CA GLN A 119 20.07 10.15 -8.71
C GLN A 119 19.22 11.29 -8.18
N LYS A 120 19.76 12.52 -8.18
CA LYS A 120 19.01 13.70 -7.73
C LYS A 120 17.80 13.98 -8.63
N GLN A 121 17.95 13.84 -9.93
CA GLN A 121 16.86 14.01 -10.89
C GLN A 121 15.76 12.96 -10.66
N TRP A 122 16.15 11.69 -10.45
CA TRP A 122 15.23 10.63 -10.13
C TRP A 122 14.49 10.84 -8.79
N GLU A 123 15.20 11.30 -7.73
CA GLU A 123 14.56 11.66 -6.47
C GLU A 123 13.53 12.79 -6.62
N ASP A 124 13.86 13.82 -7.42
CA ASP A 124 12.94 14.94 -7.65
C ASP A 124 11.73 14.51 -8.49
N ASP A 125 11.92 13.67 -9.53
CA ASP A 125 10.84 13.09 -10.32
C ASP A 125 9.94 12.14 -9.50
N SER A 126 10.52 11.37 -8.60
CA SER A 126 9.81 10.46 -7.71
C SER A 126 8.92 11.21 -6.69
N LYS A 127 9.33 12.40 -6.25
CA LYS A 127 8.52 13.28 -5.39
C LYS A 127 7.31 13.86 -6.11
N LEU A 128 7.41 14.06 -7.43
CA LEU A 128 6.33 14.60 -8.27
C LEU A 128 5.30 13.53 -8.66
N ASN A 129 5.75 12.30 -8.90
CA ASN A 129 4.92 11.17 -9.31
C ASN A 129 4.54 10.32 -8.07
N ARG A 130 3.52 10.77 -7.33
CA ARG A 130 3.01 10.03 -6.17
C ARG A 130 2.06 8.95 -6.60
N GLU A 131 2.34 7.72 -6.20
CA GLU A 131 1.44 6.58 -6.38
C GLU A 131 0.23 6.68 -5.46
N THR A 132 -0.88 6.07 -5.88
CA THR A 132 -2.14 6.14 -5.14
C THR A 132 -2.43 4.83 -4.42
N VAL A 133 -2.59 4.92 -3.10
CA VAL A 133 -3.01 3.81 -2.25
C VAL A 133 -4.52 3.66 -2.33
N THR A 134 -4.99 2.48 -2.73
CA THR A 134 -6.39 2.11 -2.90
C THR A 134 -6.89 1.22 -1.76
N GLU A 135 -8.22 0.98 -1.70
CA GLU A 135 -8.82 0.02 -0.78
C GLU A 135 -8.20 -1.39 -0.92
N ASP A 136 -7.89 -1.83 -2.15
CA ASP A 136 -7.30 -3.14 -2.41
C ASP A 136 -5.90 -3.28 -1.80
N ASN A 137 -5.10 -2.22 -1.87
CA ASN A 137 -3.78 -2.19 -1.25
C ASN A 137 -3.88 -2.32 0.28
N VAL A 138 -4.81 -1.62 0.90
CA VAL A 138 -5.09 -1.74 2.33
C VAL A 138 -5.55 -3.14 2.70
N ALA A 139 -6.43 -3.74 1.90
CA ALA A 139 -6.92 -5.10 2.14
C ALA A 139 -5.79 -6.14 2.03
N GLU A 140 -4.83 -5.94 1.14
CA GLU A 140 -3.63 -6.77 1.04
C GLU A 140 -2.76 -6.65 2.29
N VAL A 141 -2.54 -5.43 2.78
CA VAL A 141 -1.78 -5.16 4.00
C VAL A 141 -2.44 -5.81 5.21
N VAL A 142 -3.75 -5.61 5.40
CA VAL A 142 -4.48 -6.24 6.51
C VAL A 142 -4.46 -7.76 6.39
N SER A 143 -4.49 -8.30 5.17
CA SER A 143 -4.34 -9.75 4.94
C SER A 143 -2.98 -10.28 5.40
N MET A 144 -1.92 -9.52 5.19
CA MET A 144 -0.57 -9.89 5.66
C MET A 144 -0.43 -9.77 7.18
N MET A 145 -0.97 -8.69 7.77
CA MET A 145 -0.92 -8.47 9.22
C MET A 145 -1.67 -9.55 9.99
N THR A 146 -2.77 -10.06 9.43
CA THR A 146 -3.66 -11.02 10.10
C THR A 146 -3.48 -12.46 9.66
N GLY A 147 -2.87 -12.69 8.49
CA GLY A 147 -2.84 -14.00 7.82
C GLY A 147 -4.18 -14.41 7.19
N ILE A 148 -5.19 -13.54 7.19
CA ILE A 148 -6.54 -13.81 6.64
C ILE A 148 -6.62 -13.22 5.23
N PRO A 149 -6.99 -13.99 4.19
CA PRO A 149 -7.13 -13.45 2.83
C PRO A 149 -8.40 -12.58 2.70
N VAL A 150 -8.30 -11.31 3.14
CA VAL A 150 -9.42 -10.36 3.29
C VAL A 150 -10.18 -10.17 1.99
N ASN A 151 -9.49 -10.04 0.85
CA ASN A 151 -10.10 -9.87 -0.47
C ASN A 151 -10.98 -11.08 -0.86
N ARG A 152 -10.47 -12.30 -0.64
CA ARG A 152 -11.22 -13.54 -0.95
C ARG A 152 -12.44 -13.73 -0.04
N VAL A 153 -12.31 -13.30 1.23
CA VAL A 153 -13.43 -13.38 2.18
C VAL A 153 -14.52 -12.39 1.79
N ALA A 154 -14.17 -11.17 1.39
CA ALA A 154 -15.12 -10.17 0.93
C ALA A 154 -15.87 -10.61 -0.34
N GLU A 155 -15.17 -11.15 -1.34
CA GLU A 155 -15.79 -11.71 -2.56
C GLU A 155 -16.69 -12.91 -2.25
N ALA A 156 -16.23 -13.84 -1.41
CA ALA A 156 -17.02 -15.00 -1.03
C ALA A 156 -18.29 -14.61 -0.25
N GLU A 157 -18.22 -13.59 0.61
CA GLU A 157 -19.41 -13.05 1.31
C GLU A 157 -20.36 -12.35 0.33
N SER A 158 -19.86 -11.56 -0.61
CA SER A 158 -20.67 -10.88 -1.61
C SER A 158 -21.42 -11.88 -2.50
N ASN A 159 -20.72 -12.91 -2.96
CA ASN A 159 -21.34 -13.98 -3.77
C ASN A 159 -22.38 -14.76 -2.98
N ARG A 160 -22.10 -15.13 -1.73
CA ARG A 160 -23.07 -15.80 -0.85
C ARG A 160 -24.29 -14.94 -0.56
N LEU A 161 -24.11 -13.62 -0.39
CA LEU A 161 -25.23 -12.70 -0.19
C LEU A 161 -26.09 -12.52 -1.45
N SER A 162 -25.49 -12.60 -2.63
CA SER A 162 -26.20 -12.55 -3.90
C SER A 162 -27.00 -13.86 -4.18
N GLU A 163 -26.49 -15.01 -3.77
CA GLU A 163 -27.12 -16.33 -3.92
C GLU A 163 -28.14 -16.65 -2.81
N LEU A 164 -28.11 -15.90 -1.71
CA LEU A 164 -28.96 -16.12 -0.53
C LEU A 164 -30.45 -16.25 -0.85
N PRO A 165 -31.03 -15.42 -1.77
CA PRO A 165 -32.45 -15.58 -2.16
C PRO A 165 -32.76 -16.95 -2.72
N ASN A 166 -31.90 -17.48 -3.59
CA ASN A 166 -32.08 -18.77 -4.25
C ASN A 166 -31.91 -19.93 -3.25
N LEU A 167 -30.94 -19.84 -2.36
CA LEU A 167 -30.70 -20.82 -1.29
C LEU A 167 -31.89 -20.94 -0.34
N ILE A 168 -32.50 -19.83 0.05
CA ILE A 168 -33.67 -19.85 0.96
C ILE A 168 -34.93 -20.33 0.21
N LYS A 169 -35.15 -19.88 -1.03
CA LYS A 169 -36.28 -20.36 -1.85
C LYS A 169 -36.23 -21.86 -2.14
N GLY A 170 -35.04 -22.45 -2.26
CA GLY A 170 -34.88 -23.89 -2.39
C GLY A 170 -35.31 -24.70 -1.15
N LYS A 171 -35.32 -24.05 0.04
CA LYS A 171 -35.71 -24.70 1.32
C LYS A 171 -37.10 -24.31 1.80
N VAL A 172 -37.61 -23.14 1.41
CA VAL A 172 -38.89 -22.59 1.85
C VAL A 172 -39.80 -22.40 0.63
N ILE A 173 -40.79 -23.24 0.49
CA ILE A 173 -41.72 -23.25 -0.63
C ILE A 173 -42.95 -22.40 -0.29
N GLY A 174 -43.37 -21.53 -1.21
CA GLY A 174 -44.64 -20.80 -1.11
C GLY A 174 -44.60 -19.52 -0.29
N GLN A 175 -43.43 -19.00 0.12
CA GLN A 175 -43.26 -17.76 0.89
C GLN A 175 -42.34 -16.73 0.24
N ASP A 176 -42.35 -16.59 -1.06
CA ASP A 176 -41.46 -15.73 -1.83
C ASP A 176 -41.36 -14.29 -1.33
N ASN A 177 -42.52 -13.69 -0.96
CA ASN A 177 -42.56 -12.31 -0.43
C ASN A 177 -41.87 -12.17 0.94
N ALA A 178 -42.02 -13.18 1.82
CA ALA A 178 -41.39 -13.19 3.14
C ALA A 178 -39.87 -13.38 2.99
N VAL A 179 -39.45 -14.33 2.15
CA VAL A 179 -38.04 -14.58 1.82
C VAL A 179 -37.39 -13.32 1.26
N ALA A 180 -38.02 -12.63 0.30
CA ALA A 180 -37.50 -11.39 -0.27
C ALA A 180 -37.27 -10.29 0.78
N LYS A 181 -38.22 -10.13 1.72
CA LYS A 181 -38.09 -9.16 2.82
C LYS A 181 -36.94 -9.50 3.77
N VAL A 182 -36.79 -10.75 4.16
CA VAL A 182 -35.72 -11.24 5.04
C VAL A 182 -34.35 -11.07 4.38
N VAL A 183 -34.21 -11.52 3.13
CA VAL A 183 -32.96 -11.36 2.39
C VAL A 183 -32.56 -9.89 2.26
N LYS A 184 -33.52 -9.02 1.91
CA LYS A 184 -33.27 -7.59 1.79
C LYS A 184 -32.84 -6.95 3.12
N ALA A 185 -33.40 -7.41 4.24
CA ALA A 185 -32.98 -6.97 5.58
C ALA A 185 -31.56 -7.42 5.92
N ILE A 186 -31.20 -8.67 5.61
CA ILE A 186 -29.86 -9.21 5.81
C ILE A 186 -28.84 -8.47 4.96
N GLN A 187 -29.13 -8.25 3.67
CA GLN A 187 -28.27 -7.53 2.76
C GLN A 187 -28.02 -6.08 3.23
N ARG A 188 -29.07 -5.37 3.65
CA ARG A 188 -28.96 -4.01 4.20
C ARG A 188 -28.11 -3.95 5.47
N ASN A 189 -28.26 -4.93 6.37
CA ASN A 189 -27.49 -4.99 7.60
C ASN A 189 -25.99 -5.21 7.33
N ARG A 190 -25.67 -6.03 6.33
CA ARG A 190 -24.27 -6.33 5.95
C ARG A 190 -23.58 -5.17 5.21
N ILE A 191 -24.34 -4.36 4.46
CA ILE A 191 -23.83 -3.16 3.76
C ILE A 191 -23.69 -1.95 4.73
N GLY A 192 -24.03 -2.13 6.02
CA GLY A 192 -23.93 -1.06 7.01
C GLY A 192 -25.07 -0.02 6.95
N LEU A 193 -26.15 -0.29 6.19
CA LEU A 193 -27.34 0.56 6.12
C LEU A 193 -28.35 0.27 7.23
N LYS A 194 -27.85 -0.12 8.41
CA LYS A 194 -28.71 -0.34 9.58
C LYS A 194 -28.80 0.96 10.37
N ASP A 195 -30.02 1.35 10.71
CA ASP A 195 -30.28 2.40 11.70
C ASP A 195 -29.73 1.90 13.07
N PRO A 196 -28.73 2.59 13.68
CA PRO A 196 -28.11 2.13 14.93
C PRO A 196 -29.07 2.09 16.11
N ASN A 197 -30.26 2.68 15.98
CA ASN A 197 -31.27 2.79 17.05
C ASN A 197 -32.47 1.82 16.89
N LYS A 198 -32.37 0.82 16.01
CA LYS A 198 -33.43 -0.20 15.85
C LYS A 198 -32.85 -1.60 15.86
#